data_f770efb43e057eb183ba35d9f92f8f37
#
_entry.id   f770efb43e057eb183ba35d9f92f8f37
#
_cell.length_a   1.000
_cell.length_b   1.000
_cell.length_c   1.000
_cell.angle_alpha   90.00
_cell.angle_beta   90.00
_cell.angle_gamma   90.00
#
_symmetry.space_group_name_H-M   'P 1'
#
loop_
_entity.id
_entity.type
_entity.pdbx_description
1 polymer ?
#
loop_
_entity_poly.entity_id
_entity_poly.type
_entity_poly.pdbx_seq_one_letter_code
_entity_poly.pdbx_strand_id
1 'polypeptide(L)'
;MITEQPDIDLSILSEHFVTSGDYTKEVILNELEYWQLHKDFLVLVSGYPDCIDGFLIGYRNRNSLWISQTWRKTGTDIATSRQAFEMAKEWARERGLTSITGETDRKQMKAMARYGFKEDAVLMKVIL
;
A
#
# COMPACT_ATOMS: atom_id res chain seq x y z
N MET A 1 15.86 -2.10 5.02
CA MET A 1 15.87 -1.70 3.60
C MET A 1 14.54 -2.08 2.96
N ILE A 2 13.95 -1.18 2.20
CA ILE A 2 12.71 -1.44 1.45
C ILE A 2 13.08 -1.97 0.07
N THR A 3 12.44 -3.08 -0.32
CA THR A 3 12.62 -3.66 -1.65
C THR A 3 11.28 -3.88 -2.33
N GLU A 4 11.26 -3.82 -3.65
CA GLU A 4 10.09 -4.12 -4.45
C GLU A 4 10.03 -5.63 -4.69
N GLN A 5 8.92 -6.25 -4.29
CA GLN A 5 8.71 -7.71 -4.35
C GLN A 5 7.36 -8.03 -5.03
N PRO A 6 7.20 -7.75 -6.33
CA PRO A 6 5.89 -7.86 -6.99
C PRO A 6 5.35 -9.30 -7.03
N ASP A 7 6.22 -10.31 -6.95
CA ASP A 7 5.85 -11.72 -7.03
C ASP A 7 5.86 -12.43 -5.67
N ILE A 8 5.95 -11.69 -4.58
CA ILE A 8 5.99 -12.25 -3.23
C ILE A 8 4.74 -13.09 -2.94
N ASP A 9 4.90 -14.12 -2.13
CA ASP A 9 3.77 -14.85 -1.57
C ASP A 9 3.03 -13.95 -0.58
N LEU A 10 1.89 -13.40 -0.99
CA LEU A 10 1.11 -12.46 -0.18
C LEU A 10 0.60 -13.05 1.13
N SER A 11 0.52 -14.38 1.22
CA SER A 11 0.06 -15.04 2.44
C SER A 11 0.96 -14.74 3.65
N ILE A 12 2.25 -14.49 3.41
CA ILE A 12 3.18 -14.14 4.50
C ILE A 12 2.94 -12.74 5.08
N LEU A 13 2.22 -11.90 4.36
CA LEU A 13 1.87 -10.53 4.78
C LEU A 13 0.46 -10.45 5.37
N SER A 14 -0.37 -11.46 5.13
CA SER A 14 -1.82 -11.40 5.36
C SER A 14 -2.22 -11.24 6.83
N GLU A 15 -1.39 -11.70 7.77
CA GLU A 15 -1.68 -11.55 9.20
C GLU A 15 -1.78 -10.08 9.63
N HIS A 16 -1.13 -9.18 8.89
CA HIS A 16 -1.11 -7.75 9.17
C HIS A 16 -2.08 -6.94 8.30
N PHE A 17 -2.96 -7.61 7.54
CA PHE A 17 -3.96 -6.90 6.76
C PHE A 17 -5.00 -6.24 7.66
N VAL A 18 -5.33 -4.99 7.31
CA VAL A 18 -6.41 -4.25 7.97
C VAL A 18 -7.73 -4.63 7.32
N THR A 19 -8.68 -5.04 8.16
CA THR A 19 -10.01 -5.44 7.71
C THR A 19 -11.03 -4.34 8.05
N SER A 20 -12.07 -4.21 7.22
CA SER A 20 -13.19 -3.32 7.50
C SER A 20 -14.50 -3.99 7.06
N GLY A 21 -15.56 -3.79 7.85
CA GLY A 21 -16.85 -4.40 7.56
C GLY A 21 -16.81 -5.92 7.58
N ASP A 22 -17.41 -6.55 6.56
CA ASP A 22 -17.50 -8.00 6.45
C ASP A 22 -16.29 -8.65 5.78
N TYR A 23 -15.28 -7.86 5.40
CA TYR A 23 -14.08 -8.37 4.73
C TYR A 23 -13.14 -9.00 5.73
N THR A 24 -12.87 -10.29 5.56
CA THR A 24 -11.86 -11.02 6.35
C THR A 24 -10.49 -10.87 5.69
N LYS A 25 -9.43 -11.19 6.44
CA LYS A 25 -8.07 -11.23 5.89
C LYS A 25 -7.96 -12.20 4.71
N GLU A 26 -8.66 -13.33 4.78
CA GLU A 26 -8.68 -14.32 3.70
C GLU A 26 -9.32 -13.77 2.43
N VAL A 27 -10.44 -13.06 2.54
CA VAL A 27 -11.10 -12.43 1.40
C VAL A 27 -10.19 -11.40 0.74
N ILE A 28 -9.53 -10.56 1.54
CA ILE A 28 -8.58 -9.57 1.05
C ILE A 28 -7.39 -10.24 0.37
N LEU A 29 -6.85 -11.30 0.96
CA LEU A 29 -5.75 -12.06 0.38
C LEU A 29 -6.12 -12.62 -0.99
N ASN A 30 -7.28 -13.25 -1.11
CA ASN A 30 -7.75 -13.82 -2.36
C ASN A 30 -7.91 -12.75 -3.45
N GLU A 31 -8.46 -11.60 -3.10
CA GLU A 31 -8.60 -10.47 -4.03
C GLU A 31 -7.23 -9.94 -4.48
N LEU A 32 -6.30 -9.75 -3.56
CA LEU A 32 -4.96 -9.26 -3.89
C LEU A 32 -4.16 -10.25 -4.72
N GLU A 33 -4.27 -11.56 -4.45
CA GLU A 33 -3.64 -12.60 -5.26
C GLU A 33 -4.18 -12.56 -6.70
N TYR A 34 -5.48 -12.33 -6.87
CA TYR A 34 -6.07 -12.15 -8.19
C TYR A 34 -5.47 -10.94 -8.93
N TRP A 35 -5.42 -9.77 -8.29
CA TRP A 35 -4.85 -8.56 -8.89
C TRP A 35 -3.35 -8.68 -9.16
N GLN A 36 -2.62 -9.40 -8.33
CA GLN A 36 -1.20 -9.66 -8.54
C GLN A 36 -0.93 -10.34 -9.90
N LEU A 37 -1.87 -11.17 -10.35
CA LEU A 37 -1.78 -11.87 -11.62
C LEU A 37 -2.33 -11.06 -12.81
N HIS A 38 -3.21 -10.10 -12.58
CA HIS A 38 -4.00 -9.47 -13.64
C HIS A 38 -3.77 -7.97 -13.79
N LYS A 39 -3.06 -7.32 -12.88
CA LYS A 39 -2.79 -5.88 -12.92
C LYS A 39 -1.32 -5.57 -12.71
N ASP A 40 -0.91 -4.36 -13.08
CA ASP A 40 0.36 -3.81 -12.60
C ASP A 40 0.26 -3.72 -11.07
N PHE A 41 1.14 -4.44 -10.40
CA PHE A 41 1.05 -4.69 -8.97
C PHE A 41 2.32 -4.23 -8.26
N LEU A 42 2.14 -3.46 -7.19
CA LEU A 42 3.25 -2.96 -6.38
C LEU A 42 3.22 -3.62 -5.01
N VAL A 43 4.34 -4.22 -4.62
CA VAL A 43 4.57 -4.64 -3.24
C VAL A 43 5.92 -4.11 -2.81
N LEU A 44 5.91 -3.23 -1.81
CA LEU A 44 7.12 -2.75 -1.16
C LEU A 44 7.19 -3.41 0.22
N VAL A 45 8.32 -4.01 0.53
CA VAL A 45 8.52 -4.73 1.80
C VAL A 45 9.79 -4.25 2.46
N SER A 46 9.71 -3.93 3.73
CA SER A 46 10.86 -3.59 4.57
C SER A 46 11.29 -4.79 5.38
N GLY A 47 12.59 -5.09 5.35
CA GLY A 47 13.18 -6.18 6.11
C GLY A 47 13.09 -7.57 5.49
N TYR A 48 12.58 -7.67 4.28
CA TYR A 48 12.45 -8.95 3.57
C TYR A 48 13.83 -9.47 3.12
N PRO A 49 14.11 -10.79 3.20
CA PRO A 49 13.22 -11.85 3.69
C PRO A 49 13.34 -12.15 5.20
N ASP A 50 14.29 -11.59 5.90
CA ASP A 50 14.70 -12.05 7.23
C ASP A 50 13.72 -11.63 8.35
N CYS A 51 13.36 -10.35 8.37
CA CYS A 51 12.50 -9.80 9.41
C CYS A 51 11.64 -8.68 8.82
N ILE A 52 10.46 -9.04 8.35
CA ILE A 52 9.53 -8.07 7.75
C ILE A 52 8.99 -7.16 8.84
N ASP A 53 9.21 -5.85 8.71
CA ASP A 53 8.76 -4.83 9.65
C ASP A 53 7.81 -3.79 9.05
N GLY A 54 7.49 -3.94 7.79
CA GLY A 54 6.50 -3.09 7.12
C GLY A 54 6.28 -3.49 5.67
N PHE A 55 5.14 -3.07 5.11
CA PHE A 55 4.84 -3.26 3.70
C PHE A 55 3.81 -2.25 3.19
N LEU A 56 3.78 -2.11 1.88
CA LEU A 56 2.78 -1.36 1.15
C LEU A 56 2.39 -2.18 -0.07
N ILE A 57 1.09 -2.43 -0.24
CA ILE A 57 0.54 -3.18 -1.37
C ILE A 57 -0.43 -2.29 -2.12
N GLY A 58 -0.24 -2.21 -3.43
CA GLY A 58 -1.12 -1.46 -4.31
C GLY A 58 -1.13 -2.02 -5.72
N TYR A 59 -2.04 -1.52 -6.51
CA TYR A 59 -2.16 -1.92 -7.91
C TYR A 59 -2.72 -0.78 -8.75
N ARG A 60 -2.44 -0.84 -10.03
CA ARG A 60 -2.99 0.13 -10.97
C ARG A 60 -4.51 -0.03 -11.09
N ASN A 61 -5.22 1.08 -10.90
CA ASN A 61 -6.65 1.18 -11.15
C ASN A 61 -6.90 2.41 -12.03
N ARG A 62 -7.09 2.21 -13.33
CA ARG A 62 -7.19 3.29 -14.32
C ARG A 62 -5.91 4.14 -14.33
N ASN A 63 -6.01 5.41 -13.99
CA ASN A 63 -4.88 6.36 -13.97
C ASN A 63 -4.31 6.58 -12.58
N SER A 64 -4.65 5.70 -11.63
CA SER A 64 -4.26 5.82 -10.23
C SER A 64 -3.57 4.55 -9.74
N LEU A 65 -2.64 4.72 -8.82
CA LEU A 65 -2.19 3.64 -7.97
C LEU A 65 -3.15 3.54 -6.78
N TRP A 66 -3.87 2.44 -6.68
CA TRP A 66 -4.74 2.15 -5.55
C TRP A 66 -3.94 1.47 -4.47
N ILE A 67 -3.82 2.08 -3.30
CA ILE A 67 -3.18 1.49 -2.13
C ILE A 67 -4.22 0.66 -1.39
N SER A 68 -4.01 -0.65 -1.37
CA SER A 68 -4.92 -1.60 -0.72
C SER A 68 -4.57 -1.83 0.74
N GLN A 69 -3.29 -2.08 1.02
CA GLN A 69 -2.85 -2.41 2.37
C GLN A 69 -1.51 -1.75 2.68
N THR A 70 -1.41 -1.22 3.89
CA THR A 70 -0.14 -0.77 4.46
C THR A 70 -0.04 -1.27 5.89
N TRP A 71 1.17 -1.60 6.30
CA TRP A 71 1.45 -1.99 7.68
C TRP A 71 2.85 -1.56 8.07
N ARG A 72 2.99 -1.19 9.32
CA ARG A 72 4.28 -0.88 9.94
C ARG A 72 4.31 -1.45 11.33
N LYS A 73 5.36 -2.22 11.64
CA LYS A 73 5.57 -2.73 12.98
C LYS A 73 5.76 -1.58 13.97
N THR A 74 5.16 -1.70 15.15
CA THR A 74 5.30 -0.72 16.23
C THR A 74 6.79 -0.50 16.55
N GLY A 75 7.21 0.76 16.62
CA GLY A 75 8.60 1.12 16.89
C GLY A 75 9.47 1.29 15.63
N THR A 76 8.95 0.99 14.44
CA THR A 76 9.63 1.25 13.18
C THR A 76 9.72 2.76 12.93
N ASP A 77 10.86 3.22 12.40
CA ASP A 77 11.09 4.62 12.11
C ASP A 77 10.08 5.14 11.06
N ILE A 78 9.51 6.31 11.32
CA ILE A 78 8.59 6.97 10.39
C ILE A 78 9.26 7.29 9.04
N ALA A 79 10.57 7.46 9.02
CA ALA A 79 11.34 7.67 7.79
C ALA A 79 11.18 6.50 6.81
N THR A 80 11.02 5.28 7.31
CA THR A 80 10.76 4.09 6.49
C THR A 80 9.43 4.22 5.76
N SER A 81 8.37 4.70 6.44
CA SER A 81 7.08 4.93 5.80
C SER A 81 7.14 6.01 4.73
N ARG A 82 7.87 7.10 4.98
CA ARG A 82 8.09 8.15 3.98
C ARG A 82 8.80 7.62 2.74
N GLN A 83 9.83 6.82 2.95
CA GLN A 83 10.57 6.20 1.86
C GLN A 83 9.66 5.30 1.03
N ALA A 84 8.80 4.49 1.67
CA ALA A 84 7.85 3.63 0.97
C ALA A 84 6.90 4.45 0.10
N PHE A 85 6.33 5.55 0.61
CA PHE A 85 5.45 6.40 -0.17
C PHE A 85 6.17 7.12 -1.31
N GLU A 86 7.40 7.55 -1.11
CA GLU A 86 8.20 8.13 -2.20
C GLU A 86 8.49 7.10 -3.31
N MET A 87 8.79 5.86 -2.94
CA MET A 87 8.96 4.77 -3.89
C MET A 87 7.65 4.47 -4.64
N ALA A 88 6.52 4.50 -3.95
CA ALA A 88 5.20 4.31 -4.57
C ALA A 88 4.89 5.43 -5.58
N LYS A 89 5.20 6.68 -5.25
CA LYS A 89 5.03 7.81 -6.16
C LYS A 89 5.89 7.63 -7.42
N GLU A 90 7.13 7.24 -7.27
CA GLU A 90 8.03 7.00 -8.38
C GLU A 90 7.54 5.85 -9.26
N TRP A 91 7.12 4.74 -8.65
CA TRP A 91 6.54 3.61 -9.36
C TRP A 91 5.33 4.05 -10.22
N ALA A 92 4.48 4.89 -9.65
CA ALA A 92 3.30 5.41 -10.34
C ALA A 92 3.68 6.34 -11.49
N ARG A 93 4.64 7.26 -11.29
CA ARG A 93 5.12 8.17 -12.33
C ARG A 93 5.73 7.43 -13.51
N GLU A 94 6.52 6.40 -13.24
CA GLU A 94 7.14 5.56 -14.28
C GLU A 94 6.11 4.90 -15.19
N ARG A 95 4.89 4.69 -14.69
CA ARG A 95 3.78 4.08 -15.43
C ARG A 95 2.78 5.09 -15.97
N GLY A 96 3.09 6.39 -15.87
CA GLY A 96 2.21 7.45 -16.35
C GLY A 96 0.95 7.64 -15.53
N LEU A 97 0.91 7.13 -14.31
CA LEU A 97 -0.24 7.33 -13.42
C LEU A 97 -0.22 8.75 -12.86
N THR A 98 -1.40 9.33 -12.66
CA THR A 98 -1.56 10.74 -12.27
C THR A 98 -1.88 10.95 -10.81
N SER A 99 -2.21 9.86 -10.09
CA SER A 99 -2.57 9.96 -8.66
C SER A 99 -2.30 8.66 -7.92
N ILE A 100 -2.28 8.78 -6.60
CA ILE A 100 -2.32 7.65 -5.68
C ILE A 100 -3.59 7.81 -4.85
N THR A 101 -4.38 6.75 -4.76
CA THR A 101 -5.67 6.74 -4.06
C THR A 101 -5.69 5.62 -3.04
N GLY A 102 -6.33 5.83 -1.90
CA GLY A 102 -6.51 4.80 -0.90
C GLY A 102 -7.64 5.15 0.05
N GLU A 103 -8.22 4.13 0.64
CA GLU A 103 -9.18 4.30 1.73
C GLU A 103 -8.43 4.51 3.04
N THR A 104 -9.01 5.32 3.92
CA THR A 104 -8.48 5.51 5.25
C THR A 104 -9.62 5.82 6.22
N ASP A 105 -9.43 5.47 7.48
CA ASP A 105 -10.34 5.91 8.54
C ASP A 105 -9.97 7.31 9.04
N ARG A 106 -10.83 7.89 9.88
CA ARG A 106 -10.62 9.23 10.42
C ARG A 106 -9.33 9.34 11.25
N LYS A 107 -8.92 8.27 11.92
CA LYS A 107 -7.72 8.27 12.75
C LYS A 107 -6.45 8.40 11.91
N GLN A 108 -6.47 7.82 10.71
CA GLN A 108 -5.33 7.80 9.81
C GLN A 108 -5.28 9.00 8.88
N MET A 109 -6.35 9.78 8.76
CA MET A 109 -6.39 10.94 7.85
C MET A 109 -5.26 11.93 8.10
N LYS A 110 -4.98 12.25 9.36
CA LYS A 110 -3.86 13.13 9.73
C LYS A 110 -2.50 12.58 9.31
N ALA A 111 -2.29 11.29 9.53
CA ALA A 111 -1.05 10.62 9.15
C ALA A 111 -0.89 10.61 7.62
N MET A 112 -1.95 10.31 6.89
CA MET A 112 -1.92 10.27 5.43
C MET A 112 -1.70 11.67 4.83
N ALA A 113 -2.21 12.73 5.45
CA ALA A 113 -1.99 14.10 5.00
C ALA A 113 -0.50 14.47 4.99
N ARG A 114 0.32 13.89 5.86
CA ARG A 114 1.77 14.12 5.90
C ARG A 114 2.49 13.64 4.64
N TYR A 115 1.88 12.72 3.90
CA TYR A 115 2.42 12.18 2.65
C TYR A 115 1.83 12.85 1.41
N GLY A 116 1.06 13.93 1.60
CA GLY A 116 0.45 14.68 0.51
C GLY A 116 -0.95 14.21 0.11
N PHE A 117 -1.53 13.28 0.83
CA PHE A 117 -2.90 12.84 0.57
C PHE A 117 -3.92 13.89 1.02
N LYS A 118 -4.96 14.03 0.20
CA LYS A 118 -6.11 14.90 0.49
C LYS A 118 -7.37 14.07 0.47
N GLU A 119 -8.35 14.47 1.28
CA GLU A 119 -9.64 13.82 1.27
C GLU A 119 -10.32 13.97 -0.10
N ASP A 120 -10.86 12.86 -0.60
CA ASP A 120 -11.62 12.81 -1.85
C ASP A 120 -12.85 11.93 -1.62
N ALA A 121 -13.90 12.53 -1.08
CA ALA A 121 -15.08 11.85 -0.52
C ALA A 121 -14.67 10.92 0.63
N VAL A 122 -14.89 9.60 0.48
CA VAL A 122 -14.44 8.60 1.48
C VAL A 122 -13.02 8.11 1.25
N LEU A 123 -12.32 8.66 0.25
CA LEU A 123 -10.99 8.23 -0.18
C LEU A 123 -9.98 9.34 0.05
N MET A 124 -8.71 8.95 0.26
CA MET A 124 -7.59 9.88 0.26
C MET A 124 -6.85 9.77 -1.06
N LYS A 125 -6.39 10.92 -1.59
CA LYS A 125 -5.75 10.98 -2.90
C LYS A 125 -4.57 11.95 -2.89
N VAL A 126 -3.49 11.58 -3.56
CA VAL A 126 -2.39 12.47 -3.89
C VAL A 126 -2.25 12.57 -5.41
N ILE A 127 -2.18 13.82 -5.90
CA ILE A 127 -1.94 14.09 -7.31
C ILE A 127 -0.43 14.17 -7.51
N LEU A 128 0.06 13.42 -8.44
CA LEU A 128 1.49 13.30 -8.74
C LEU A 128 2.03 14.41 -9.63
#